data_c0b0be7b55340ee0b79c8943010ad387
#
_entry.id   c0b0be7b55340ee0b79c8943010ad387
#
_cell.length_a   1.000
_cell.length_b   1.000
_cell.length_c   1.000
_cell.angle_alpha   90.00
_cell.angle_beta   90.00
_cell.angle_gamma   90.00
#
_symmetry.space_group_name_H-M   'P 1'
#
loop_
_entity.id
_entity.type
_entity.pdbx_description
1 polymer ?
#
loop_
_entity_poly.entity_id
_entity_poly.type
_entity_poly.pdbx_seq_one_letter_code
_entity_poly.pdbx_strand_id
1 'polypeptide(L)'
;MNNLQKGTILTLLKTDKMNGNYTNNYWFSYKDYLNPIDDFTDFCCECLEGKHEYIALIENLINKDKTAKIFVQVYGLEDNDSVITADTLIVFSQLSLAEIKHIFHEPKDIFPDDIGEQTDFSQPTFLVGDNGELISITELSHGEQSVYYCWWD
;
A
#
# COMPACT_ATOMS: atom_id res chain seq x y z
N MET A 1 12.02 -4.81 -0.91
CA MET A 1 12.39 -3.37 -1.06
C MET A 1 13.89 -3.24 -1.21
N ASN A 2 14.37 -2.42 -2.12
CA ASN A 2 15.82 -2.22 -2.32
C ASN A 2 16.40 -1.17 -1.35
N ASN A 3 17.74 -1.08 -1.30
CA ASN A 3 18.42 -0.18 -0.35
C ASN A 3 18.18 1.31 -0.62
N LEU A 4 17.97 1.70 -1.87
CA LEU A 4 17.67 3.09 -2.23
C LEU A 4 16.29 3.49 -1.71
N GLN A 5 15.31 2.62 -1.89
CA GLN A 5 13.96 2.80 -1.35
C GLN A 5 13.96 2.87 0.18
N LYS A 6 14.69 1.94 0.84
CA LYS A 6 14.84 1.93 2.32
C LYS A 6 15.44 3.24 2.83
N GLY A 7 16.50 3.71 2.20
CA GLY A 7 17.15 4.98 2.58
C GLY A 7 16.22 6.18 2.44
N THR A 8 15.49 6.25 1.34
CA THR A 8 14.53 7.33 1.08
C THR A 8 13.41 7.34 2.12
N ILE A 9 12.73 6.23 2.32
CA ILE A 9 11.57 6.19 3.23
C ILE A 9 11.96 6.43 4.68
N LEU A 10 13.08 5.88 5.15
CA LEU A 10 13.57 6.13 6.50
C LEU A 10 13.87 7.62 6.74
N THR A 11 14.53 8.27 5.78
CA THR A 11 14.84 9.70 5.87
C THR A 11 13.55 10.52 5.95
N LEU A 12 12.57 10.22 5.11
CA LEU A 12 11.31 10.96 5.05
C LEU A 12 10.50 10.77 6.34
N LEU A 13 10.32 9.54 6.80
CA LEU A 13 9.53 9.27 8.01
C LEU A 13 10.18 9.84 9.27
N LYS A 14 11.50 9.79 9.39
CA LYS A 14 12.23 10.43 10.50
C LYS A 14 12.09 11.95 10.46
N THR A 15 12.18 12.55 9.29
CA THR A 15 12.00 13.99 9.10
C THR A 15 10.57 14.41 9.44
N ASP A 16 9.58 13.69 8.98
CA ASP A 16 8.17 13.95 9.26
C ASP A 16 7.88 13.83 10.77
N LYS A 17 8.41 12.79 11.42
CA LYS A 17 8.29 12.59 12.87
C LYS A 17 8.94 13.75 13.66
N MET A 18 10.14 14.18 13.27
CA MET A 18 10.84 15.30 13.92
C MET A 18 10.09 16.63 13.77
N ASN A 19 9.45 16.86 12.64
CA ASN A 19 8.73 18.09 12.33
C ASN A 19 7.26 18.06 12.77
N GLY A 20 6.77 16.92 13.30
CA GLY A 20 5.35 16.73 13.61
C GLY A 20 4.47 16.80 12.36
N ASN A 21 5.02 16.49 11.19
CA ASN A 21 4.32 16.55 9.91
C ASN A 21 3.88 15.15 9.48
N TYR A 22 2.57 14.88 9.61
CA TYR A 22 1.97 13.60 9.24
C TYR A 22 0.99 13.75 8.06
N THR A 23 1.21 14.76 7.21
CA THR A 23 0.29 15.07 6.10
C THR A 23 0.67 14.39 4.80
N ASN A 24 1.88 13.86 4.68
CA ASN A 24 2.33 13.17 3.47
C ASN A 24 2.01 11.68 3.53
N ASN A 25 1.55 11.14 2.40
CA ASN A 25 1.39 9.71 2.21
C ASN A 25 2.51 9.17 1.32
N TYR A 26 3.05 8.01 1.68
CA TYR A 26 4.07 7.33 0.89
C TYR A 26 3.57 5.95 0.49
N TRP A 27 3.65 5.66 -0.80
CA TRP A 27 3.21 4.40 -1.39
C TRP A 27 4.40 3.64 -1.96
N PHE A 28 4.29 2.33 -1.93
CA PHE A 28 5.18 1.41 -2.63
C PHE A 28 4.37 0.49 -3.53
N SER A 29 4.97 0.03 -4.63
CA SER A 29 4.44 -1.15 -5.33
C SER A 29 4.28 -2.30 -4.33
N TYR A 30 3.18 -3.06 -4.41
CA TYR A 30 2.99 -4.21 -3.53
C TYR A 30 4.12 -5.22 -3.61
N LYS A 31 4.74 -5.38 -4.79
CA LYS A 31 5.88 -6.30 -5.00
C LYS A 31 7.12 -5.87 -4.21
N ASP A 32 7.33 -4.57 -4.08
CA ASP A 32 8.46 -4.04 -3.31
C ASP A 32 8.22 -4.15 -1.81
N TYR A 33 6.99 -3.87 -1.38
CA TYR A 33 6.65 -3.80 0.04
C TYR A 33 6.37 -5.17 0.66
N LEU A 34 5.58 -6.01 -0.01
CA LEU A 34 5.08 -7.29 0.53
C LEU A 34 6.05 -8.46 0.30
N ASN A 35 7.34 -8.21 0.05
CA ASN A 35 8.32 -9.29 -0.08
C ASN A 35 8.41 -10.09 1.24
N PRO A 36 8.06 -11.40 1.23
CA PRO A 36 7.96 -12.19 2.47
C PRO A 36 9.29 -12.35 3.22
N ILE A 37 10.42 -12.20 2.54
CA ILE A 37 11.76 -12.33 3.14
C ILE A 37 12.36 -11.01 3.60
N ASP A 38 11.65 -9.89 3.43
CA ASP A 38 12.14 -8.57 3.82
C ASP A 38 11.67 -8.24 5.25
N ASP A 39 12.59 -8.22 6.19
CA ASP A 39 12.32 -7.91 7.60
C ASP A 39 12.16 -6.40 7.87
N PHE A 40 12.42 -5.56 6.87
CA PHE A 40 12.28 -4.10 6.99
C PHE A 40 10.84 -3.63 6.91
N THR A 41 9.96 -4.39 6.28
CA THR A 41 8.56 -4.05 6.06
C THR A 41 7.64 -4.98 6.83
N ASP A 42 6.65 -4.41 7.51
CA ASP A 42 5.57 -5.17 8.12
C ASP A 42 4.22 -4.68 7.61
N PHE A 43 3.30 -5.61 7.41
CA PHE A 43 1.92 -5.30 7.07
C PHE A 43 1.04 -5.74 8.24
N CYS A 44 0.58 -4.76 9.00
CA CYS A 44 -0.09 -4.98 10.26
C CYS A 44 -1.49 -5.57 10.04
N CYS A 45 -1.64 -6.84 10.37
CA CYS A 45 -2.93 -7.43 10.63
C CYS A 45 -2.75 -8.57 11.63
N GLU A 46 -3.41 -8.50 12.76
CA GLU A 46 -3.40 -9.56 13.77
C GLU A 46 -4.01 -10.88 13.28
N CYS A 47 -4.76 -10.83 12.17
CA CYS A 47 -5.48 -11.98 11.63
C CYS A 47 -4.67 -12.81 10.63
N LEU A 48 -3.46 -12.39 10.21
CA LEU A 48 -2.75 -13.00 9.10
C LEU A 48 -1.36 -13.50 9.46
N GLU A 49 -1.05 -14.68 8.93
CA GLU A 49 0.24 -15.36 9.15
C GLU A 49 1.38 -14.86 8.24
N GLY A 50 1.24 -13.72 7.58
CA GLY A 50 2.31 -13.12 6.82
C GLY A 50 1.94 -12.51 5.48
N LYS A 51 2.88 -11.78 4.90
CA LYS A 51 2.73 -11.02 3.65
C LYS A 51 2.31 -11.87 2.44
N HIS A 52 2.64 -13.16 2.42
CA HIS A 52 2.30 -14.04 1.30
C HIS A 52 0.79 -14.20 1.09
N GLU A 53 -0.02 -14.09 2.13
CA GLU A 53 -1.48 -14.18 2.02
C GLU A 53 -2.07 -12.96 1.32
N TYR A 54 -1.54 -11.78 1.60
CA TYR A 54 -1.91 -10.56 0.88
C TYR A 54 -1.51 -10.61 -0.59
N ILE A 55 -0.34 -11.17 -0.90
CA ILE A 55 0.10 -11.38 -2.28
C ILE A 55 -0.88 -12.28 -3.04
N ALA A 56 -1.31 -13.38 -2.45
CA ALA A 56 -2.28 -14.29 -3.06
C ALA A 56 -3.63 -13.58 -3.34
N LEU A 57 -4.10 -12.75 -2.42
CA LEU A 57 -5.29 -11.95 -2.57
C LEU A 57 -5.17 -10.93 -3.73
N ILE A 58 -4.03 -10.24 -3.79
CA ILE A 58 -3.71 -9.29 -4.86
C ILE A 58 -3.63 -9.99 -6.22
N GLU A 59 -2.99 -11.15 -6.28
CA GLU A 59 -2.88 -11.92 -7.53
C GLU A 59 -4.25 -12.39 -8.02
N ASN A 60 -5.16 -12.74 -7.13
CA ASN A 60 -6.55 -13.05 -7.49
C ASN A 60 -7.26 -11.84 -8.14
N LEU A 61 -7.06 -10.64 -7.58
CA LEU A 61 -7.56 -9.40 -8.17
C LEU A 61 -6.96 -9.15 -9.57
N ILE A 62 -5.64 -9.26 -9.70
CA ILE A 62 -4.93 -9.05 -10.97
C ILE A 62 -5.37 -10.06 -12.04
N ASN A 63 -5.71 -11.28 -11.64
CA ASN A 63 -6.25 -12.28 -12.56
C ASN A 63 -7.62 -11.88 -13.14
N LYS A 64 -8.41 -11.12 -12.41
CA LYS A 64 -9.70 -10.61 -12.87
C LYS A 64 -9.57 -9.27 -13.60
N ASP A 65 -8.61 -8.44 -13.25
CA ASP A 65 -8.30 -7.19 -13.94
C ASP A 65 -6.79 -7.07 -14.18
N LYS A 66 -6.34 -7.43 -15.37
CA LYS A 66 -4.91 -7.39 -15.76
C LYS A 66 -4.34 -5.97 -15.81
N THR A 67 -5.18 -4.95 -15.81
CA THR A 67 -4.76 -3.53 -15.81
C THR A 67 -4.61 -2.97 -14.39
N ALA A 68 -5.02 -3.72 -13.38
CA ALA A 68 -4.98 -3.27 -11.98
C ALA A 68 -3.55 -2.93 -11.55
N LYS A 69 -3.43 -1.85 -10.77
CA LYS A 69 -2.20 -1.44 -10.11
C LYS A 69 -2.45 -1.41 -8.62
N ILE A 70 -1.60 -2.04 -7.85
CA ILE A 70 -1.76 -2.15 -6.40
C ILE A 70 -0.53 -1.59 -5.71
N PHE A 71 -0.80 -0.72 -4.74
CA PHE A 71 0.20 -0.08 -3.91
C PHE A 71 -0.08 -0.35 -2.44
N VAL A 72 0.96 -0.28 -1.63
CA VAL A 72 0.87 -0.32 -0.16
C VAL A 72 1.11 1.09 0.36
N GLN A 73 0.20 1.60 1.17
CA GLN A 73 0.35 2.88 1.84
C GLN A 73 1.03 2.67 3.20
N VAL A 74 2.17 3.32 3.37
CA VAL A 74 2.92 3.26 4.63
C VAL A 74 2.16 3.99 5.72
N TYR A 75 1.93 3.32 6.84
CA TYR A 75 1.35 3.91 8.03
C TYR A 75 2.38 4.71 8.83
N GLY A 76 3.57 4.13 9.06
CA GLY A 76 4.59 4.79 9.85
C GLY A 76 5.85 3.96 10.08
N LEU A 77 6.63 4.44 11.02
CA LEU A 77 7.88 3.84 11.46
C LEU A 77 7.69 3.33 12.89
N GLU A 78 8.10 2.10 13.16
CA GLU A 78 8.09 1.55 14.52
C GLU A 78 9.04 2.31 15.46
N ASP A 79 8.83 2.15 16.77
CA ASP A 79 9.56 2.88 17.81
C ASP A 79 11.09 2.67 17.78
N ASN A 80 11.53 1.51 17.29
CA ASN A 80 12.96 1.19 17.15
C ASN A 80 13.60 1.77 15.88
N ASP A 81 12.84 2.47 15.04
CA ASP A 81 13.24 3.05 13.76
C ASP A 81 13.84 2.03 12.75
N SER A 82 13.52 0.75 12.89
CA SER A 82 14.09 -0.32 12.06
C SER A 82 13.09 -0.98 11.11
N VAL A 83 11.80 -0.84 11.38
CA VAL A 83 10.72 -1.45 10.61
C VAL A 83 9.69 -0.39 10.26
N ILE A 84 9.24 -0.40 9.01
CA ILE A 84 8.09 0.39 8.57
C ILE A 84 6.83 -0.48 8.53
N THR A 85 5.72 0.10 8.91
CA THR A 85 4.42 -0.59 8.98
C THR A 85 3.42 -0.01 8.00
N ALA A 86 2.52 -0.86 7.53
CA ALA A 86 1.39 -0.50 6.70
C ALA A 86 0.17 -1.36 7.05
N ASP A 87 -1.00 -0.84 6.76
CA ASP A 87 -2.29 -1.49 7.00
C ASP A 87 -3.27 -1.30 5.83
N THR A 88 -2.85 -0.61 4.79
CA THR A 88 -3.73 -0.18 3.70
C THR A 88 -3.17 -0.55 2.33
N LEU A 89 -3.97 -1.24 1.54
CA LEU A 89 -3.74 -1.40 0.10
C LEU A 89 -4.52 -0.35 -0.67
N ILE A 90 -3.88 0.21 -1.68
CA ILE A 90 -4.50 1.11 -2.66
C ILE A 90 -4.59 0.39 -4.00
N VAL A 91 -5.78 0.30 -4.55
CA VAL A 91 -6.10 -0.47 -5.75
C VAL A 91 -6.61 0.44 -6.84
N PHE A 92 -5.90 0.51 -7.96
CA PHE A 92 -6.37 1.14 -9.20
C PHE A 92 -6.95 0.03 -10.07
N SER A 93 -8.24 0.09 -10.40
CA SER A 93 -8.90 -0.98 -11.14
C SER A 93 -10.06 -0.46 -11.98
N GLN A 94 -10.37 -1.20 -13.04
CA GLN A 94 -11.58 -1.00 -13.85
C GLN A 94 -12.80 -1.69 -13.25
N LEU A 95 -12.59 -2.56 -12.26
CA LEU A 95 -13.67 -3.25 -11.54
C LEU A 95 -14.47 -2.26 -10.69
N SER A 96 -15.74 -2.55 -10.49
CA SER A 96 -16.60 -1.80 -9.58
C SER A 96 -16.24 -2.07 -8.11
N LEU A 97 -16.66 -1.18 -7.22
CA LEU A 97 -16.50 -1.38 -5.77
C LEU A 97 -17.12 -2.71 -5.30
N ALA A 98 -18.27 -3.10 -5.86
CA ALA A 98 -18.93 -4.35 -5.51
C ALA A 98 -18.07 -5.57 -5.92
N GLU A 99 -17.43 -5.53 -7.09
CA GLU A 99 -16.53 -6.59 -7.55
C GLU A 99 -15.26 -6.65 -6.70
N ILE A 100 -14.67 -5.50 -6.35
CA ILE A 100 -13.52 -5.43 -5.43
C ILE A 100 -13.88 -6.04 -4.08
N LYS A 101 -15.00 -5.63 -3.49
CA LYS A 101 -15.49 -6.19 -2.22
C LYS A 101 -15.70 -7.70 -2.30
N HIS A 102 -16.25 -8.20 -3.38
CA HIS A 102 -16.46 -9.64 -3.57
C HIS A 102 -15.13 -10.39 -3.57
N ILE A 103 -14.14 -9.91 -4.30
CA ILE A 103 -12.81 -10.52 -4.37
C ILE A 103 -12.13 -10.55 -2.99
N PHE A 104 -12.18 -9.42 -2.27
CA PHE A 104 -11.51 -9.28 -0.98
C PHE A 104 -12.24 -9.96 0.18
N HIS A 105 -13.54 -10.26 0.05
CA HIS A 105 -14.31 -11.00 1.05
C HIS A 105 -14.42 -12.51 0.75
N GLU A 106 -13.98 -12.97 -0.42
CA GLU A 106 -14.02 -14.39 -0.79
C GLU A 106 -13.21 -15.27 0.17
N PRO A 107 -11.96 -14.89 0.57
CA PRO A 107 -11.25 -15.54 1.66
C PRO A 107 -11.79 -15.02 3.01
N LYS A 108 -12.56 -15.83 3.70
CA LYS A 108 -13.26 -15.41 4.94
C LYS A 108 -12.34 -14.98 6.09
N ASP A 109 -11.07 -15.39 6.06
CA ASP A 109 -10.15 -15.18 7.19
C ASP A 109 -9.27 -13.94 7.03
N ILE A 110 -9.30 -13.27 5.85
CA ILE A 110 -8.39 -12.18 5.52
C ILE A 110 -9.06 -10.96 4.89
N PHE A 111 -10.38 -10.82 5.03
CA PHE A 111 -11.06 -9.66 4.47
C PHE A 111 -10.68 -8.36 5.22
N PRO A 112 -10.55 -7.24 4.52
CA PRO A 112 -10.28 -5.96 5.14
C PRO A 112 -11.45 -5.50 6.03
N ASP A 113 -11.14 -4.74 7.06
CA ASP A 113 -12.14 -4.14 7.96
C ASP A 113 -12.94 -3.04 7.27
N ASP A 114 -12.30 -2.34 6.33
CA ASP A 114 -12.99 -1.35 5.50
C ASP A 114 -12.48 -1.38 4.05
N ILE A 115 -13.41 -1.24 3.10
CA ILE A 115 -13.14 -1.06 1.67
C ILE A 115 -14.02 0.06 1.15
N GLY A 116 -13.40 1.05 0.53
CA GLY A 116 -14.11 2.16 -0.07
C GLY A 116 -13.42 2.73 -1.29
N GLU A 117 -14.09 3.66 -1.95
CA GLU A 117 -13.52 4.41 -3.05
C GLU A 117 -12.68 5.58 -2.51
N GLN A 118 -11.44 5.68 -2.98
CA GLN A 118 -10.56 6.80 -2.66
C GLN A 118 -10.80 7.91 -3.68
N THR A 119 -11.48 8.96 -3.23
CA THR A 119 -11.84 10.11 -4.08
C THR A 119 -11.11 11.40 -3.69
N ASP A 120 -10.59 11.46 -2.46
CA ASP A 120 -9.84 12.61 -1.96
C ASP A 120 -8.34 12.37 -2.08
N PHE A 121 -7.69 13.17 -2.94
CA PHE A 121 -6.24 13.19 -3.15
C PHE A 121 -5.63 14.54 -2.72
N SER A 122 -6.25 15.25 -1.79
CA SER A 122 -5.79 16.55 -1.31
C SER A 122 -4.48 16.46 -0.51
N GLN A 123 -4.25 15.34 0.18
CA GLN A 123 -2.97 15.10 0.85
C GLN A 123 -1.86 14.80 -0.15
N PRO A 124 -0.68 15.41 -0.01
CA PRO A 124 0.47 15.06 -0.83
C PRO A 124 0.80 13.57 -0.71
N THR A 125 0.79 12.88 -1.84
CA THR A 125 0.99 11.44 -1.91
C THR A 125 2.06 11.13 -2.95
N PHE A 126 3.02 10.30 -2.57
CA PHE A 126 4.17 9.98 -3.39
C PHE A 126 4.39 8.47 -3.46
N LEU A 127 4.61 7.98 -4.67
CA LEU A 127 5.16 6.65 -4.90
C LEU A 127 6.69 6.71 -4.77
N VAL A 128 7.26 5.82 -3.99
CA VAL A 128 8.72 5.65 -3.91
C VAL A 128 9.15 4.67 -5.00
N GLY A 129 9.83 5.19 -5.99
CA GLY A 129 10.29 4.42 -7.16
C GLY A 129 11.56 3.60 -6.88
N ASP A 130 11.96 2.81 -7.87
CA ASP A 130 13.08 1.85 -7.76
C ASP A 130 14.44 2.49 -7.46
N ASN A 131 14.62 3.75 -7.84
CA ASN A 131 15.83 4.52 -7.57
C ASN A 131 15.74 5.36 -6.28
N GLY A 132 14.68 5.16 -5.48
CA GLY A 132 14.40 5.95 -4.29
C GLY A 132 13.83 7.35 -4.60
N GLU A 133 13.45 7.62 -5.85
CA GLU A 133 12.83 8.87 -6.26
C GLU A 133 11.37 8.95 -5.78
N LEU A 134 10.89 10.16 -5.53
CA LEU A 134 9.48 10.42 -5.23
C LEU A 134 8.73 10.81 -6.50
N ILE A 135 7.71 10.02 -6.82
CA ILE A 135 6.82 10.25 -7.95
C ILE A 135 5.47 10.71 -7.38
N SER A 136 5.05 11.93 -7.74
CA SER A 136 3.75 12.43 -7.29
C SER A 136 2.62 11.55 -7.81
N ILE A 137 1.63 11.26 -6.97
CA ILE A 137 0.45 10.48 -7.39
C ILE A 137 -0.29 11.11 -8.58
N THR A 138 -0.23 12.42 -8.73
CA THR A 138 -0.84 13.14 -9.86
C THR A 138 -0.20 12.79 -11.21
N GLU A 139 1.04 12.28 -11.20
CA GLU A 139 1.75 11.81 -12.39
C GLU A 139 1.38 10.36 -12.75
N LEU A 140 0.75 9.63 -11.82
CA LEU A 140 0.24 8.29 -12.09
C LEU A 140 -1.07 8.39 -12.84
N SER A 141 -1.03 8.05 -14.14
CA SER A 141 -2.25 7.96 -14.94
C SER A 141 -3.11 6.79 -14.42
N HIS A 142 -4.34 7.07 -14.05
CA HIS A 142 -5.32 6.05 -13.72
C HIS A 142 -6.44 5.96 -14.78
N GLY A 143 -6.48 6.88 -15.77
CA GLY A 143 -7.38 6.82 -16.92
C GLY A 143 -8.84 6.57 -16.50
N GLU A 144 -9.41 5.46 -17.00
CA GLU A 144 -10.78 5.02 -16.67
C GLU A 144 -10.85 4.18 -15.37
N GLN A 145 -9.73 4.00 -14.66
CA GLN A 145 -9.71 3.24 -13.42
C GLN A 145 -10.26 4.07 -12.27
N SER A 146 -11.00 3.40 -11.39
CA SER A 146 -11.31 3.92 -10.06
C SER A 146 -10.19 3.54 -9.08
N VAL A 147 -10.09 4.29 -8.00
CA VAL A 147 -9.11 4.04 -6.94
C VAL A 147 -9.85 3.62 -5.69
N TYR A 148 -9.44 2.50 -5.11
CA TYR A 148 -10.02 1.96 -3.89
C TYR A 148 -8.97 1.83 -2.81
N TYR A 149 -9.39 1.99 -1.56
CA TYR A 149 -8.60 1.60 -0.40
C TYR A 149 -9.17 0.33 0.22
N CYS A 150 -8.29 -0.51 0.73
CA CYS A 150 -8.61 -1.69 1.52
C CYS A 150 -7.78 -1.60 2.79
N TRP A 151 -8.43 -1.46 3.92
CA TRP A 151 -7.80 -1.21 5.22
C TRP A 151 -8.05 -2.37 6.20
N TRP A 152 -7.02 -2.70 6.94
CA TRP A 152 -7.03 -3.70 8.02
C TRP A 152 -6.66 -3.03 9.35
N ASP A 153 -7.42 -3.33 10.42
CA ASP A 153 -7.14 -2.88 11.78
C ASP A 153 -6.26 -3.88 12.54
#